data_09e6dad5db88e30aab1ecf7e296886db
#
_entry.id   09e6dad5db88e30aab1ecf7e296886db
#
_cell.length_a   1.000
_cell.length_b   1.000
_cell.length_c   1.000
_cell.angle_alpha   90.00
_cell.angle_beta   90.00
_cell.angle_gamma   90.00
#
_symmetry.space_group_name_H-M   'P 1'
#
loop_
_entity.id
_entity.type
_entity.pdbx_description
1 polymer ?
#
loop_
_entity_poly.entity_id
_entity_poly.type
_entity_poly.pdbx_seq_one_letter_code
_entity_poly.pdbx_strand_id
1 'polypeptide(L)'
;MDKQRIQARFGHAAHEYDDYAHIQKTAAQHLAERIHARWPELQRVLELGCGTGNLTHHLLRAYPGAQLHATDLAPDMLQACQATCSADQLARTQFSTLDAETANAHGYDLVASSLAFQWLDKPLAVCSRLHSQGARLAIATLIDGTFAEWKAAHQALGLSDGVLPFLGEGCLQRWAHKHGAVLHIETLTETYPQAIDFVRAIKHIGAHTPREGHRPAPLAKVLRQFPHGITVSYRVAYLLVESV
;
A
#
# COMPACT_ATOMS: atom_id res chain seq x y z
N MET A 1 6.83 14.32 1.98
CA MET A 1 7.58 13.40 1.07
C MET A 1 7.72 14.00 -0.32
N ASP A 2 8.77 13.66 -1.07
CA ASP A 2 8.96 14.09 -2.47
C ASP A 2 8.08 13.23 -3.40
N LYS A 3 6.89 13.74 -3.71
CA LYS A 3 5.88 13.03 -4.53
C LYS A 3 6.33 12.81 -5.97
N GLN A 4 7.08 13.74 -6.55
CA GLN A 4 7.61 13.58 -7.91
C GLN A 4 8.59 12.41 -7.99
N ARG A 5 9.42 12.27 -6.97
CA ARG A 5 10.35 11.15 -6.86
C ARG A 5 9.65 9.81 -6.63
N ILE A 6 8.59 9.79 -5.82
CA ILE A 6 7.76 8.61 -5.59
C ILE A 6 7.11 8.20 -6.92
N GLN A 7 6.42 9.11 -7.58
CA GLN A 7 5.77 8.91 -8.88
C GLN A 7 6.72 8.33 -9.91
N ALA A 8 7.92 8.94 -10.08
CA ALA A 8 8.90 8.50 -11.07
C ALA A 8 9.41 7.08 -10.80
N ARG A 9 9.61 6.70 -9.52
CA ARG A 9 10.09 5.36 -9.16
C ARG A 9 9.06 4.28 -9.36
N PHE A 10 7.82 4.51 -8.95
CA PHE A 10 6.73 3.58 -9.19
C PHE A 10 6.42 3.46 -10.69
N GLY A 11 6.39 4.57 -11.42
CA GLY A 11 6.23 4.54 -12.87
C GLY A 11 7.29 3.69 -13.58
N HIS A 12 8.56 3.87 -13.22
CA HIS A 12 9.64 3.06 -13.79
C HIS A 12 9.54 1.57 -13.43
N ALA A 13 9.00 1.24 -12.25
CA ALA A 13 8.84 -0.12 -11.78
C ALA A 13 7.64 -0.86 -12.40
N ALA A 14 6.69 -0.17 -13.02
CA ALA A 14 5.39 -0.72 -13.41
C ALA A 14 5.46 -2.01 -14.25
N HIS A 15 6.48 -2.16 -15.11
CA HIS A 15 6.63 -3.32 -15.99
C HIS A 15 7.08 -4.60 -15.26
N GLU A 16 7.84 -4.48 -14.18
CA GLU A 16 8.40 -5.61 -13.43
C GLU A 16 7.76 -5.75 -12.03
N TYR A 17 6.87 -4.82 -11.68
CA TYR A 17 6.29 -4.70 -10.35
C TYR A 17 5.65 -6.01 -9.87
N ASP A 18 4.88 -6.65 -10.72
CA ASP A 18 4.10 -7.84 -10.35
C ASP A 18 4.94 -9.08 -10.10
N ASP A 19 6.16 -9.16 -10.64
CA ASP A 19 7.09 -10.26 -10.40
C ASP A 19 7.65 -10.25 -8.96
N TYR A 20 7.62 -9.08 -8.31
CA TYR A 20 8.18 -8.87 -6.97
C TYR A 20 7.13 -8.43 -5.93
N ALA A 21 5.88 -8.25 -6.31
CA ALA A 21 4.82 -7.69 -5.48
C ALA A 21 4.01 -8.75 -4.70
N HIS A 22 4.65 -9.82 -4.20
CA HIS A 22 3.94 -10.92 -3.52
C HIS A 22 3.20 -10.44 -2.26
N ILE A 23 3.84 -9.64 -1.43
CA ILE A 23 3.22 -9.07 -0.23
C ILE A 23 2.07 -8.14 -0.59
N GLN A 24 2.22 -7.32 -1.65
CA GLN A 24 1.18 -6.41 -2.13
C GLN A 24 -0.05 -7.17 -2.62
N LYS A 25 0.15 -8.26 -3.37
CA LYS A 25 -0.93 -9.15 -3.82
C LYS A 25 -1.68 -9.78 -2.65
N THR A 26 -0.94 -10.33 -1.67
CA THR A 26 -1.53 -10.92 -0.47
C THR A 26 -2.31 -9.89 0.35
N ALA A 27 -1.74 -8.71 0.58
CA ALA A 27 -2.42 -7.65 1.32
C ALA A 27 -3.68 -7.15 0.61
N ALA A 28 -3.64 -7.02 -0.72
CA ALA A 28 -4.80 -6.63 -1.53
C ALA A 28 -5.92 -7.68 -1.48
N GLN A 29 -5.58 -8.96 -1.59
CA GLN A 29 -6.53 -10.07 -1.44
C GLN A 29 -7.19 -10.04 -0.06
N HIS A 30 -6.42 -9.98 1.01
CA HIS A 30 -6.94 -9.96 2.38
C HIS A 30 -7.81 -8.71 2.66
N LEU A 31 -7.45 -7.55 2.07
CA LEU A 31 -8.30 -6.37 2.16
C LEU A 31 -9.62 -6.57 1.43
N ALA A 32 -9.60 -7.09 0.20
CA ALA A 32 -10.80 -7.33 -0.60
C ALA A 32 -11.75 -8.33 0.08
N GLU A 33 -11.23 -9.40 0.68
CA GLU A 33 -12.01 -10.38 1.45
C GLU A 33 -12.72 -9.72 2.64
N ARG A 34 -12.01 -8.84 3.39
CA ARG A 34 -12.59 -8.08 4.52
C ARG A 34 -13.64 -7.07 4.06
N ILE A 35 -13.41 -6.39 2.93
CA ILE A 35 -14.38 -5.47 2.32
C ILE A 35 -15.65 -6.24 1.98
N HIS A 36 -15.54 -7.36 1.27
CA HIS A 36 -16.69 -8.14 0.82
C HIS A 36 -17.47 -8.76 1.99
N ALA A 37 -16.77 -9.27 3.00
CA ALA A 37 -17.40 -9.83 4.20
C ALA A 37 -18.18 -8.78 5.00
N ARG A 38 -17.74 -7.52 5.00
CA ARG A 38 -18.36 -6.43 5.75
C ARG A 38 -19.45 -5.71 4.95
N TRP A 39 -19.22 -5.50 3.66
CA TRP A 39 -20.09 -4.76 2.75
C TRP A 39 -20.31 -5.56 1.47
N PRO A 40 -21.25 -6.50 1.46
CA PRO A 40 -21.47 -7.40 0.31
C PRO A 40 -22.01 -6.68 -0.93
N GLU A 41 -22.53 -5.46 -0.77
CA GLU A 41 -23.08 -4.65 -1.85
C GLU A 41 -22.44 -3.27 -1.86
N LEU A 42 -21.85 -2.91 -3.00
CA LEU A 42 -21.27 -1.60 -3.30
C LEU A 42 -21.64 -1.22 -4.73
N GLN A 43 -21.87 0.08 -4.97
CA GLN A 43 -22.23 0.60 -6.29
C GLN A 43 -21.13 1.50 -6.86
N ARG A 44 -20.49 2.32 -6.01
CA ARG A 44 -19.47 3.28 -6.45
C ARG A 44 -18.25 3.21 -5.52
N VAL A 45 -17.14 2.77 -6.06
CA VAL A 45 -15.89 2.60 -5.30
C VAL A 45 -14.80 3.53 -5.86
N LEU A 46 -14.14 4.26 -4.98
CA LEU A 46 -12.91 4.99 -5.28
C LEU A 46 -11.72 4.20 -4.74
N GLU A 47 -10.78 3.85 -5.60
CA GLU A 47 -9.51 3.24 -5.21
C GLU A 47 -8.38 4.26 -5.31
N LEU A 48 -7.65 4.43 -4.22
CA LEU A 48 -6.51 5.35 -4.12
C LEU A 48 -5.19 4.56 -4.13
N GLY A 49 -4.35 4.81 -5.14
CA GLY A 49 -3.10 4.09 -5.35
C GLY A 49 -3.34 2.66 -5.84
N CYS A 50 -3.99 2.51 -7.01
CA CYS A 50 -4.32 1.20 -7.57
C CYS A 50 -3.08 0.40 -8.02
N GLY A 51 -1.94 1.07 -8.28
CA GLY A 51 -0.75 0.43 -8.81
C GLY A 51 -1.05 -0.29 -10.12
N THR A 52 -0.55 -1.53 -10.24
CA THR A 52 -0.79 -2.42 -11.38
C THR A 52 -2.16 -3.14 -11.33
N GLY A 53 -3.00 -2.85 -10.30
CA GLY A 53 -4.38 -3.35 -10.22
C GLY A 53 -4.60 -4.49 -9.22
N ASN A 54 -3.67 -4.73 -8.29
CA ASN A 54 -3.78 -5.85 -7.35
C ASN A 54 -5.10 -5.84 -6.56
N LEU A 55 -5.54 -4.70 -6.01
CA LEU A 55 -6.83 -4.59 -5.34
C LEU A 55 -7.97 -4.37 -6.34
N THR A 56 -7.74 -3.60 -7.41
CA THR A 56 -8.69 -3.29 -8.49
C THR A 56 -9.38 -4.56 -9.00
N HIS A 57 -8.59 -5.59 -9.36
CA HIS A 57 -9.14 -6.84 -9.90
C HIS A 57 -9.99 -7.62 -8.90
N HIS A 58 -9.63 -7.60 -7.62
CA HIS A 58 -10.45 -8.22 -6.57
C HIS A 58 -11.78 -7.49 -6.41
N LEU A 59 -11.77 -6.16 -6.37
CA LEU A 59 -13.00 -5.35 -6.26
C LEU A 59 -13.90 -5.55 -7.47
N LEU A 60 -13.36 -5.49 -8.69
CA LEU A 60 -14.11 -5.71 -9.92
C LEU A 60 -14.74 -7.09 -10.01
N ARG A 61 -14.09 -8.10 -9.44
CA ARG A 61 -14.62 -9.47 -9.39
C ARG A 61 -15.68 -9.63 -8.32
N ALA A 62 -15.47 -9.06 -7.14
CA ALA A 62 -16.40 -9.16 -6.01
C ALA A 62 -17.69 -8.35 -6.23
N TYR A 63 -17.61 -7.26 -6.99
CA TYR A 63 -18.73 -6.33 -7.24
C TYR A 63 -18.99 -6.13 -8.74
N PRO A 64 -19.58 -7.11 -9.43
CA PRO A 64 -19.75 -7.08 -10.89
C PRO A 64 -20.66 -5.94 -11.38
N GLY A 65 -21.56 -5.43 -10.52
CA GLY A 65 -22.45 -4.29 -10.82
C GLY A 65 -21.88 -2.91 -10.45
N ALA A 66 -20.74 -2.85 -9.75
CA ALA A 66 -20.20 -1.58 -9.29
C ALA A 66 -19.44 -0.81 -10.37
N GLN A 67 -19.47 0.52 -10.26
CA GLN A 67 -18.58 1.44 -10.95
C GLN A 67 -17.33 1.66 -10.09
N LEU A 68 -16.17 1.44 -10.66
CA LEU A 68 -14.89 1.65 -9.98
C LEU A 68 -14.17 2.88 -10.56
N HIS A 69 -13.65 3.72 -9.69
CA HIS A 69 -12.71 4.77 -10.06
C HIS A 69 -11.34 4.39 -9.50
N ALA A 70 -10.50 3.81 -10.36
CA ALA A 70 -9.13 3.42 -10.03
C ALA A 70 -8.19 4.62 -10.25
N THR A 71 -7.46 5.00 -9.22
CA THR A 71 -6.58 6.17 -9.27
C THR A 71 -5.18 5.83 -8.78
N ASP A 72 -4.18 6.47 -9.39
CA ASP A 72 -2.79 6.40 -8.93
C ASP A 72 -2.09 7.74 -9.18
N LEU A 73 -1.00 8.00 -8.46
CA LEU A 73 -0.16 9.17 -8.70
C LEU A 73 0.69 9.00 -9.97
N ALA A 74 1.09 7.74 -10.29
CA ALA A 74 1.94 7.40 -11.42
C ALA A 74 1.09 6.94 -12.63
N PRO A 75 1.11 7.67 -13.77
CA PRO A 75 0.37 7.30 -14.98
C PRO A 75 0.74 5.92 -15.54
N ASP A 76 2.01 5.51 -15.43
CA ASP A 76 2.46 4.21 -15.92
C ASP A 76 1.83 3.04 -15.13
N MET A 77 1.58 3.23 -13.83
CA MET A 77 0.83 2.28 -13.00
C MET A 77 -0.62 2.15 -13.49
N LEU A 78 -1.29 3.26 -13.79
CA LEU A 78 -2.64 3.24 -14.37
C LEU A 78 -2.69 2.51 -15.70
N GLN A 79 -1.70 2.72 -16.58
CA GLN A 79 -1.61 2.01 -17.86
C GLN A 79 -1.44 0.50 -17.65
N ALA A 80 -0.57 0.09 -16.72
CA ALA A 80 -0.37 -1.32 -16.38
C ALA A 80 -1.66 -1.95 -15.84
N CYS A 81 -2.34 -1.30 -14.90
CA CYS A 81 -3.63 -1.74 -14.38
C CYS A 81 -4.68 -1.87 -15.50
N GLN A 82 -4.79 -0.86 -16.35
CA GLN A 82 -5.75 -0.85 -17.46
C GLN A 82 -5.49 -1.96 -18.47
N ALA A 83 -4.22 -2.25 -18.78
CA ALA A 83 -3.82 -3.28 -19.73
C ALA A 83 -4.20 -4.71 -19.30
N THR A 84 -4.40 -4.95 -18.00
CA THR A 84 -4.78 -6.25 -17.47
C THR A 84 -6.29 -6.42 -17.25
N CYS A 85 -7.08 -5.37 -17.48
CA CYS A 85 -8.53 -5.42 -17.36
C CYS A 85 -9.20 -6.01 -18.61
N SER A 86 -10.25 -6.82 -18.43
CA SER A 86 -11.11 -7.27 -19.53
C SER A 86 -11.97 -6.11 -20.08
N ALA A 87 -12.55 -6.28 -21.27
CA ALA A 87 -13.43 -5.28 -21.87
C ALA A 87 -14.62 -4.92 -20.97
N ASP A 88 -15.23 -5.90 -20.28
CA ASP A 88 -16.31 -5.68 -19.32
C ASP A 88 -15.84 -4.86 -18.10
N GLN A 89 -14.66 -5.17 -17.58
CA GLN A 89 -14.05 -4.41 -16.48
C GLN A 89 -13.75 -2.96 -16.91
N LEU A 90 -13.21 -2.76 -18.10
CA LEU A 90 -12.95 -1.43 -18.65
C LEU A 90 -14.22 -0.59 -18.80
N ALA A 91 -15.33 -1.20 -19.22
CA ALA A 91 -16.61 -0.51 -19.43
C ALA A 91 -17.19 0.10 -18.11
N ARG A 92 -16.76 -0.39 -16.94
CA ARG A 92 -17.24 0.06 -15.64
C ARG A 92 -16.13 0.61 -14.73
N THR A 93 -14.93 0.87 -15.29
CA THR A 93 -13.81 1.44 -14.55
C THR A 93 -13.37 2.75 -15.18
N GLN A 94 -13.38 3.80 -14.37
CA GLN A 94 -12.71 5.05 -14.70
C GLN A 94 -11.28 5.01 -14.18
N PHE A 95 -10.31 5.47 -14.98
CA PHE A 95 -8.91 5.60 -14.58
C PHE A 95 -8.49 7.07 -14.61
N SER A 96 -7.85 7.57 -13.55
CA SER A 96 -7.30 8.93 -13.56
C SER A 96 -6.11 9.09 -12.62
N THR A 97 -5.19 9.95 -13.01
CA THR A 97 -4.10 10.37 -12.11
C THR A 97 -4.68 11.23 -10.98
N LEU A 98 -4.43 10.81 -9.74
CA LEU A 98 -4.94 11.50 -8.55
C LEU A 98 -3.95 11.36 -7.38
N ASP A 99 -3.71 12.49 -6.72
CA ASP A 99 -3.02 12.49 -5.43
C ASP A 99 -4.02 12.16 -4.31
N ALA A 100 -3.80 11.05 -3.61
CA ALA A 100 -4.67 10.62 -2.50
C ALA A 100 -4.83 11.68 -1.40
N GLU A 101 -3.84 12.57 -1.21
CA GLU A 101 -3.94 13.66 -0.24
C GLU A 101 -4.97 14.73 -0.62
N THR A 102 -5.32 14.84 -1.89
CA THR A 102 -6.34 15.80 -2.38
C THR A 102 -7.63 15.13 -2.82
N ALA A 103 -7.71 13.79 -2.71
CA ALA A 103 -8.89 13.02 -3.12
C ALA A 103 -10.17 13.48 -2.40
N ASN A 104 -11.29 13.36 -3.10
CA ASN A 104 -12.64 13.66 -2.60
C ASN A 104 -13.48 12.39 -2.63
N ALA A 105 -14.19 12.11 -1.52
CA ALA A 105 -14.98 10.89 -1.35
C ALA A 105 -16.48 11.09 -1.64
N HIS A 106 -16.93 12.30 -1.96
CA HIS A 106 -18.36 12.56 -2.20
C HIS A 106 -18.92 11.72 -3.36
N GLY A 107 -19.99 11.02 -3.10
CA GLY A 107 -20.69 10.20 -4.07
C GLY A 107 -20.09 8.81 -4.27
N TYR A 108 -19.12 8.40 -3.45
CA TYR A 108 -18.64 7.02 -3.40
C TYR A 108 -19.17 6.34 -2.14
N ASP A 109 -19.51 5.05 -2.27
CA ASP A 109 -19.94 4.22 -1.14
C ASP A 109 -18.73 3.77 -0.31
N LEU A 110 -17.59 3.59 -1.00
CA LEU A 110 -16.34 3.13 -0.41
C LEU A 110 -15.15 3.88 -1.02
N VAL A 111 -14.22 4.26 -0.16
CA VAL A 111 -12.83 4.57 -0.55
C VAL A 111 -11.93 3.44 -0.08
N ALA A 112 -11.25 2.78 -1.00
CA ALA A 112 -10.35 1.68 -0.74
C ALA A 112 -8.91 2.04 -1.12
N SER A 113 -7.93 1.48 -0.39
CA SER A 113 -6.51 1.61 -0.74
C SER A 113 -5.71 0.46 -0.16
N SER A 114 -4.83 -0.13 -0.96
CA SER A 114 -3.91 -1.18 -0.51
C SER A 114 -2.46 -0.75 -0.68
N LEU A 115 -1.73 -0.68 0.43
CA LEU A 115 -0.30 -0.37 0.51
C LEU A 115 0.14 0.90 -0.24
N ALA A 116 -0.73 1.96 -0.22
CA ALA A 116 -0.39 3.28 -0.73
C ALA A 116 -0.30 4.34 0.39
N PHE A 117 -1.04 4.19 1.50
CA PHE A 117 -1.15 5.20 2.55
C PHE A 117 0.15 5.46 3.32
N GLN A 118 1.09 4.53 3.36
CA GLN A 118 2.42 4.74 3.93
C GLN A 118 3.28 5.77 3.18
N TRP A 119 2.86 6.17 1.98
CA TRP A 119 3.50 7.19 1.15
C TRP A 119 2.92 8.60 1.33
N LEU A 120 1.90 8.76 2.17
CA LEU A 120 1.27 10.03 2.46
C LEU A 120 2.01 10.76 3.60
N ASP A 121 2.02 12.09 3.57
CA ASP A 121 2.60 12.89 4.65
C ASP A 121 1.75 12.81 5.92
N LYS A 122 0.42 12.79 5.77
CA LYS A 122 -0.53 12.79 6.90
C LYS A 122 -1.65 11.76 6.69
N PRO A 123 -1.36 10.45 6.69
CA PRO A 123 -2.34 9.42 6.31
C PRO A 123 -3.60 9.44 7.17
N LEU A 124 -3.51 9.62 8.49
CA LEU A 124 -4.70 9.68 9.36
C LEU A 124 -5.54 10.96 9.17
N ALA A 125 -4.92 12.07 8.77
CA ALA A 125 -5.66 13.27 8.43
C ALA A 125 -6.45 13.07 7.12
N VAL A 126 -5.88 12.39 6.15
CA VAL A 126 -6.57 11.99 4.91
C VAL A 126 -7.73 11.05 5.24
N CYS A 127 -7.52 10.01 6.06
CA CYS A 127 -8.60 9.13 6.52
C CYS A 127 -9.75 9.93 7.17
N SER A 128 -9.43 10.84 8.12
CA SER A 128 -10.44 11.64 8.80
C SER A 128 -11.24 12.54 7.84
N ARG A 129 -10.56 13.15 6.86
CA ARG A 129 -11.20 14.00 5.86
C ARG A 129 -12.13 13.18 4.94
N LEU A 130 -11.66 12.06 4.41
CA LEU A 130 -12.46 11.21 3.53
C LEU A 130 -13.67 10.62 4.28
N HIS A 131 -13.48 10.19 5.53
CA HIS A 131 -14.56 9.69 6.39
C HIS A 131 -15.62 10.76 6.65
N SER A 132 -15.21 12.01 6.96
CA SER A 132 -16.14 13.14 7.17
C SER A 132 -16.96 13.54 5.94
N GLN A 133 -16.59 13.05 4.75
CA GLN A 133 -17.31 13.23 3.49
C GLN A 133 -18.39 12.14 3.26
N GLY A 134 -18.59 11.24 4.22
CA GLY A 134 -19.67 10.27 4.22
C GLY A 134 -19.35 8.93 3.52
N ALA A 135 -18.11 8.69 3.09
CA ALA A 135 -17.72 7.39 2.52
C ALA A 135 -17.26 6.41 3.61
N ARG A 136 -17.52 5.12 3.39
CA ARG A 136 -16.82 4.04 4.09
C ARG A 136 -15.36 4.05 3.69
N LEU A 137 -14.47 3.63 4.61
CA LEU A 137 -13.05 3.48 4.26
C LEU A 137 -12.57 2.06 4.51
N ALA A 138 -11.76 1.54 3.59
CA ALA A 138 -11.05 0.28 3.73
C ALA A 138 -9.59 0.47 3.30
N ILE A 139 -8.69 0.54 4.26
CA ILE A 139 -7.29 0.89 4.03
C ILE A 139 -6.38 -0.23 4.55
N ALA A 140 -5.53 -0.78 3.69
CA ALA A 140 -4.37 -1.58 4.10
C ALA A 140 -3.11 -0.73 4.02
N THR A 141 -2.30 -0.71 5.07
CA THR A 141 -1.05 0.07 5.11
C THR A 141 0.01 -0.61 5.93
N LEU A 142 1.28 -0.40 5.57
CA LEU A 142 2.40 -0.82 6.40
C LEU A 142 2.50 0.04 7.66
N ILE A 143 2.86 -0.60 8.78
CA ILE A 143 3.01 0.03 10.08
C ILE A 143 4.37 -0.27 10.71
N ASP A 144 4.66 0.39 11.83
CA ASP A 144 5.87 0.15 12.62
C ASP A 144 6.05 -1.33 12.95
N GLY A 145 7.31 -1.78 12.92
CA GLY A 145 7.69 -3.20 12.98
C GLY A 145 7.91 -3.85 11.61
N THR A 146 7.50 -3.20 10.51
CA THR A 146 7.88 -3.62 9.16
C THR A 146 9.40 -3.51 8.98
N PHE A 147 10.00 -4.55 8.35
CA PHE A 147 11.45 -4.70 8.13
C PHE A 147 12.26 -4.76 9.43
N ALA A 148 11.70 -5.36 10.49
CA ALA A 148 12.34 -5.41 11.80
C ALA A 148 13.73 -6.06 11.74
N GLU A 149 13.89 -7.12 10.96
CA GLU A 149 15.14 -7.87 10.80
C GLU A 149 16.22 -7.00 10.11
N TRP A 150 15.83 -6.29 9.07
CA TRP A 150 16.70 -5.36 8.34
C TRP A 150 17.13 -4.17 9.22
N LYS A 151 16.19 -3.60 9.96
CA LYS A 151 16.44 -2.51 10.91
C LYS A 151 17.39 -2.96 12.04
N ALA A 152 17.16 -4.15 12.59
CA ALA A 152 18.01 -4.71 13.66
C ALA A 152 19.47 -4.91 13.19
N ALA A 153 19.68 -5.41 11.97
CA ALA A 153 21.01 -5.56 11.39
C ALA A 153 21.74 -4.21 11.24
N HIS A 154 21.04 -3.18 10.79
CA HIS A 154 21.61 -1.84 10.70
C HIS A 154 21.95 -1.28 12.08
N GLN A 155 21.05 -1.41 13.05
CA GLN A 155 21.25 -0.97 14.41
C GLN A 155 22.46 -1.64 15.07
N ALA A 156 22.63 -2.96 14.89
CA ALA A 156 23.77 -3.72 15.39
C ALA A 156 25.12 -3.22 14.85
N LEU A 157 25.10 -2.63 13.65
CA LEU A 157 26.28 -2.03 12.99
C LEU A 157 26.44 -0.53 13.27
N GLY A 158 25.54 0.11 14.02
CA GLY A 158 25.52 1.56 14.22
C GLY A 158 25.21 2.34 12.96
N LEU A 159 24.47 1.75 12.00
CA LEU A 159 24.16 2.31 10.69
C LEU A 159 22.66 2.72 10.61
N SER A 160 22.39 3.73 9.77
CA SER A 160 21.02 4.10 9.42
C SER A 160 20.45 3.10 8.41
N ASP A 161 19.24 2.59 8.67
CA ASP A 161 18.54 1.62 7.80
C ASP A 161 17.92 2.25 6.55
N GLY A 162 17.69 3.58 6.55
CA GLY A 162 17.06 4.31 5.44
C GLY A 162 15.56 4.08 5.26
N VAL A 163 14.95 3.22 6.06
CA VAL A 163 13.52 2.93 5.98
C VAL A 163 12.71 4.15 6.39
N LEU A 164 11.62 4.43 5.66
CA LEU A 164 10.69 5.48 6.02
C LEU A 164 10.02 5.17 7.38
N PRO A 165 9.72 6.21 8.17
CA PRO A 165 8.96 6.03 9.41
C PRO A 165 7.53 5.61 9.04
N PHE A 166 7.14 4.42 9.43
CA PHE A 166 5.77 3.96 9.31
C PHE A 166 4.92 4.46 10.47
N LEU A 167 3.60 4.48 10.24
CA LEU A 167 2.64 4.86 11.27
C LEU A 167 2.69 3.87 12.43
N GLY A 168 2.77 4.39 13.66
CA GLY A 168 2.77 3.55 14.86
C GLY A 168 1.40 2.93 15.13
N GLU A 169 1.39 1.67 15.59
CA GLU A 169 0.17 0.92 15.93
C GLU A 169 -0.75 1.70 16.89
N GLY A 170 -0.18 2.28 17.96
CA GLY A 170 -0.97 3.06 18.93
C GLY A 170 -1.67 4.28 18.33
N CYS A 171 -1.12 4.88 17.27
CA CYS A 171 -1.78 5.98 16.56
C CYS A 171 -3.01 5.49 15.79
N LEU A 172 -2.89 4.33 15.13
CA LEU A 172 -4.00 3.68 14.43
C LEU A 172 -5.09 3.22 15.39
N GLN A 173 -4.72 2.61 16.53
CA GLN A 173 -5.66 2.17 17.55
C GLN A 173 -6.48 3.34 18.10
N ARG A 174 -5.84 4.49 18.41
CA ARG A 174 -6.55 5.69 18.86
C ARG A 174 -7.48 6.25 17.79
N TRP A 175 -7.01 6.28 16.54
CA TRP A 175 -7.85 6.74 15.42
C TRP A 175 -9.04 5.79 15.20
N ALA A 176 -8.83 4.48 15.20
CA ALA A 176 -9.86 3.48 15.05
C ALA A 176 -10.92 3.57 16.16
N HIS A 177 -10.49 3.68 17.43
CA HIS A 177 -11.38 3.85 18.56
C HIS A 177 -12.24 5.12 18.41
N LYS A 178 -11.61 6.24 18.06
CA LYS A 178 -12.31 7.54 17.89
C LYS A 178 -13.38 7.50 16.81
N HIS A 179 -13.17 6.76 15.73
CA HIS A 179 -14.04 6.72 14.55
C HIS A 179 -14.90 5.45 14.46
N GLY A 180 -14.88 4.57 15.47
CA GLY A 180 -15.61 3.30 15.47
C GLY A 180 -15.13 2.32 14.39
N ALA A 181 -13.86 2.43 13.98
CA ALA A 181 -13.28 1.58 12.95
C ALA A 181 -12.86 0.22 13.51
N VAL A 182 -12.97 -0.81 12.69
CA VAL A 182 -12.34 -2.11 12.93
C VAL A 182 -10.89 -2.03 12.45
N LEU A 183 -9.97 -2.37 13.34
CA LEU A 183 -8.54 -2.47 13.04
C LEU A 183 -8.10 -3.92 13.20
N HIS A 184 -7.55 -4.48 12.13
CA HIS A 184 -6.89 -5.78 12.15
C HIS A 184 -5.42 -5.59 11.76
N ILE A 185 -4.51 -6.26 12.47
CA ILE A 185 -3.07 -6.21 12.19
C ILE A 185 -2.58 -7.63 11.99
N GLU A 186 -1.85 -7.85 10.92
CA GLU A 186 -1.16 -9.12 10.67
C GLU A 186 0.30 -8.89 10.28
N THR A 187 1.10 -9.92 10.41
CA THR A 187 2.48 -9.94 9.94
C THR A 187 2.58 -10.91 8.78
N LEU A 188 2.83 -10.38 7.60
CA LEU A 188 3.20 -11.16 6.42
C LEU A 188 4.71 -11.30 6.39
N THR A 189 5.22 -12.44 5.92
CA THR A 189 6.66 -12.67 5.81
C THR A 189 7.04 -13.12 4.42
N GLU A 190 8.21 -12.71 3.97
CA GLU A 190 8.79 -13.16 2.72
C GLU A 190 10.25 -13.57 2.95
N THR A 191 10.65 -14.74 2.42
CA THR A 191 11.99 -15.29 2.59
C THR A 191 12.77 -15.16 1.31
N TYR A 192 13.96 -14.61 1.41
CA TYR A 192 14.89 -14.44 0.29
C TYR A 192 16.14 -15.31 0.54
N PRO A 193 16.51 -16.18 -0.42
CA PRO A 193 17.69 -17.05 -0.30
C PRO A 193 18.99 -16.26 -0.08
N GLN A 194 19.07 -15.06 -0.62
CA GLN A 194 20.14 -14.11 -0.37
C GLN A 194 19.58 -12.75 0.03
N ALA A 195 20.18 -12.12 1.02
CA ALA A 195 19.69 -10.80 1.50
C ALA A 195 19.75 -9.69 0.44
N ILE A 196 20.59 -9.83 -0.59
CA ILE A 196 20.62 -8.90 -1.71
C ILE A 196 19.33 -8.97 -2.55
N ASP A 197 18.65 -10.11 -2.57
CA ASP A 197 17.43 -10.28 -3.35
C ASP A 197 16.26 -9.50 -2.72
N PHE A 198 16.23 -9.38 -1.39
CA PHE A 198 15.32 -8.45 -0.72
C PHE A 198 15.55 -7.00 -1.17
N VAL A 199 16.82 -6.56 -1.21
CA VAL A 199 17.14 -5.19 -1.65
C VAL A 199 16.73 -4.96 -3.11
N ARG A 200 16.92 -5.97 -3.95
CA ARG A 200 16.50 -5.93 -5.37
C ARG A 200 14.97 -5.88 -5.48
N ALA A 201 14.26 -6.74 -4.73
CA ALA A 201 12.79 -6.77 -4.73
C ALA A 201 12.20 -5.40 -4.35
N ILE A 202 12.67 -4.77 -3.25
CA ILE A 202 12.25 -3.42 -2.86
C ILE A 202 12.54 -2.38 -3.95
N LYS A 203 13.64 -2.54 -4.70
CA LYS A 203 13.97 -1.65 -5.82
C LYS A 203 13.04 -1.88 -7.02
N HIS A 204 12.75 -3.13 -7.37
CA HIS A 204 11.88 -3.50 -8.50
C HIS A 204 10.42 -3.06 -8.30
N ILE A 205 9.92 -3.05 -7.06
CA ILE A 205 8.59 -2.49 -6.76
C ILE A 205 8.60 -0.95 -6.58
N GLY A 206 9.72 -0.26 -6.84
CA GLY A 206 9.80 1.21 -6.71
C GLY A 206 9.83 1.73 -5.26
N ALA A 207 9.78 0.86 -4.25
CA ALA A 207 9.64 1.23 -2.83
C ALA A 207 10.96 1.62 -2.14
N HIS A 208 12.01 1.92 -2.91
CA HIS A 208 13.36 2.22 -2.42
C HIS A 208 13.64 3.71 -2.15
N THR A 209 12.60 4.52 -1.87
CA THR A 209 12.78 5.92 -1.48
C THR A 209 13.27 6.00 -0.05
N PRO A 210 14.54 6.39 0.21
CA PRO A 210 15.04 6.50 1.56
C PRO A 210 14.44 7.72 2.25
N ARG A 211 14.39 7.67 3.59
CA ARG A 211 14.00 8.84 4.39
C ARG A 211 14.96 10.01 4.12
N GLU A 212 14.45 11.20 4.28
CA GLU A 212 15.25 12.43 4.14
C GLU A 212 16.45 12.43 5.09
N GLY A 213 17.60 12.88 4.60
CA GLY A 213 18.86 12.91 5.38
C GLY A 213 19.53 11.54 5.55
N HIS A 214 19.01 10.46 4.97
CA HIS A 214 19.67 9.16 5.04
C HIS A 214 21.01 9.16 4.31
N ARG A 215 22.05 8.69 5.01
CA ARG A 215 23.36 8.41 4.42
C ARG A 215 23.43 6.93 4.06
N PRO A 216 23.73 6.57 2.80
CA PRO A 216 23.83 5.18 2.38
C PRO A 216 24.79 4.39 3.27
N ALA A 217 24.30 3.28 3.80
CA ALA A 217 25.11 2.35 4.57
C ALA A 217 26.02 1.54 3.63
N PRO A 218 27.18 1.04 4.12
CA PRO A 218 27.99 0.08 3.37
C PRO A 218 27.23 -1.24 3.24
N LEU A 219 26.45 -1.39 2.16
CA LEU A 219 25.54 -2.51 1.92
C LEU A 219 26.20 -3.88 2.17
N ALA A 220 27.45 -4.05 1.72
CA ALA A 220 28.18 -5.32 1.93
C ALA A 220 28.39 -5.68 3.41
N LYS A 221 28.43 -4.70 4.34
CA LYS A 221 28.52 -4.97 5.78
C LYS A 221 27.17 -5.48 6.32
N VAL A 222 26.06 -4.91 5.85
CA VAL A 222 24.71 -5.31 6.25
C VAL A 222 24.39 -6.70 5.71
N LEU A 223 24.68 -6.98 4.44
CA LEU A 223 24.42 -8.28 3.82
C LEU A 223 25.16 -9.43 4.54
N ARG A 224 26.34 -9.19 5.10
CA ARG A 224 27.09 -10.19 5.90
C ARG A 224 26.40 -10.59 7.19
N GLN A 225 25.40 -9.83 7.68
CA GLN A 225 24.59 -10.23 8.81
C GLN A 225 23.61 -11.36 8.48
N PHE A 226 23.43 -11.66 7.19
CA PHE A 226 22.45 -12.64 6.68
C PHE A 226 23.13 -13.70 5.80
N PRO A 227 24.04 -14.54 6.34
CA PRO A 227 24.82 -15.49 5.55
C PRO A 227 23.98 -16.61 4.93
N HIS A 228 22.77 -16.85 5.44
CA HIS A 228 21.86 -17.90 4.99
C HIS A 228 20.55 -17.35 4.41
N GLY A 229 20.56 -16.11 3.90
CA GLY A 229 19.35 -15.42 3.44
C GLY A 229 18.65 -14.63 4.57
N ILE A 230 17.51 -14.04 4.22
CA ILE A 230 16.73 -13.22 5.14
C ILE A 230 15.25 -13.55 5.00
N THR A 231 14.55 -13.72 6.13
CA THR A 231 13.09 -13.63 6.19
C THR A 231 12.72 -12.24 6.68
N VAL A 232 11.93 -11.54 5.92
CA VAL A 232 11.57 -10.14 6.19
C VAL A 232 10.11 -10.06 6.58
N SER A 233 9.83 -9.35 7.68
CA SER A 233 8.48 -9.13 8.20
C SER A 233 7.88 -7.84 7.66
N TYR A 234 6.63 -7.90 7.21
CA TYR A 234 5.79 -6.79 6.81
C TYR A 234 4.58 -6.73 7.73
N ARG A 235 4.51 -5.74 8.60
CA ARG A 235 3.34 -5.54 9.46
C ARG A 235 2.30 -4.70 8.73
N VAL A 236 1.18 -5.34 8.42
CA VAL A 236 0.07 -4.73 7.67
C VAL A 236 -1.10 -4.46 8.61
N ALA A 237 -1.58 -3.23 8.62
CA ALA A 237 -2.79 -2.84 9.30
C ALA A 237 -3.93 -2.68 8.28
N TYR A 238 -5.08 -3.32 8.54
CA TYR A 238 -6.32 -3.19 7.81
C TYR A 238 -7.31 -2.39 8.65
N LEU A 239 -7.70 -1.24 8.15
CA LEU A 239 -8.59 -0.30 8.81
C LEU A 239 -9.89 -0.21 8.01
N LEU A 240 -11.02 -0.61 8.63
CA LEU A 240 -12.34 -0.53 8.03
C LEU A 240 -13.25 0.32 8.90
N VAL A 241 -13.90 1.33 8.33
CA VAL A 241 -14.83 2.20 9.04
C VAL A 241 -16.09 2.42 8.22
N GLU A 242 -17.26 2.44 8.90
CA GLU A 242 -18.54 2.77 8.28
C GLU A 242 -18.60 4.25 7.86
N SER A 243 -19.55 4.58 7.00
CA SER A 243 -19.90 5.98 6.73
C SER A 243 -20.44 6.67 7.99
N VAL A 244 -20.22 7.98 8.07
CA VAL A 244 -20.80 8.83 9.12
C VAL A 244 -22.28 8.99 8.91
#